data_7ead0b01f34e1a956666515f14d637d1
#
_entry.id   7ead0b01f34e1a956666515f14d637d1
#
_cell.length_a   1.000
_cell.length_b   1.000
_cell.length_c   1.000
_cell.angle_alpha   90.00
_cell.angle_beta   90.00
_cell.angle_gamma   90.00
#
_symmetry.space_group_name_H-M   'P 1'
#
loop_
_entity.id
_entity.type
_entity.pdbx_description
1 polymer ?
#
loop_
_entity_poly.entity_id
_entity_poly.type
_entity_poly.pdbx_seq_one_letter_code
_entity_poly.pdbx_strand_id
1 'polypeptide(L)'
;MLKIKNYVKAESLEQAYELNQKRTACVLGGMVWLKMGNRNIMTAIDLSGLGLDTITETEEAFVIGCMTPLHALETHKELNAYTNGAIRESVRHIVGVQFRNCATVGGSIFGRFGFSDVLTMFLALDT
;
A
#
# COMPACT_ATOMS: atom_id res chain seq x y z
N MET A 1 8.91 -19.55 7.56
CA MET A 1 9.29 -18.90 6.29
C MET A 1 8.07 -18.81 5.38
N LEU A 2 7.83 -17.66 4.77
CA LEU A 2 6.75 -17.45 3.78
C LEU A 2 6.92 -18.43 2.62
N LYS A 3 5.82 -19.10 2.22
CA LYS A 3 5.77 -19.98 1.06
C LYS A 3 4.66 -19.53 0.13
N ILE A 4 4.98 -19.34 -1.15
CA ILE A 4 4.04 -18.99 -2.21
C ILE A 4 4.07 -20.11 -3.24
N LYS A 5 2.91 -20.71 -3.54
CA LYS A 5 2.80 -21.79 -4.51
C LYS A 5 2.61 -21.29 -5.93
N ASN A 6 1.73 -20.32 -6.11
CA ASN A 6 1.44 -19.69 -7.40
C ASN A 6 1.53 -18.18 -7.28
N TYR A 7 2.03 -17.54 -8.34
CA TYR A 7 2.07 -16.09 -8.48
C TYR A 7 1.28 -15.69 -9.72
N VAL A 8 0.43 -14.69 -9.57
CA VAL A 8 -0.38 -14.14 -10.67
C VAL A 8 -0.23 -12.62 -10.65
N LYS A 9 0.30 -12.04 -11.71
CA LYS A 9 0.23 -10.62 -11.98
C LYS A 9 -1.13 -10.34 -12.60
N ALA A 10 -1.99 -9.63 -11.87
CA ALA A 10 -3.34 -9.35 -12.32
C ALA A 10 -3.34 -8.40 -13.53
N GLU A 11 -4.20 -8.69 -14.48
CA GLU A 11 -4.42 -7.88 -15.69
C GLU A 11 -5.56 -6.89 -15.52
N SER A 12 -6.42 -7.10 -14.49
CA SER A 12 -7.50 -6.19 -14.12
C SER A 12 -7.84 -6.31 -12.63
N LEU A 13 -8.61 -5.34 -12.11
CA LEU A 13 -9.14 -5.39 -10.73
C LEU A 13 -10.17 -6.51 -10.57
N GLU A 14 -10.97 -6.78 -11.60
CA GLU A 14 -11.95 -7.86 -11.63
C GLU A 14 -11.26 -9.21 -11.46
N GLN A 15 -10.20 -9.47 -12.21
CA GLN A 15 -9.41 -10.69 -12.08
C GLN A 15 -8.79 -10.80 -10.67
N ALA A 16 -8.24 -9.71 -10.16
CA ALA A 16 -7.67 -9.70 -8.81
C ALA A 16 -8.75 -10.00 -7.75
N TYR A 17 -9.95 -9.44 -7.90
CA TYR A 17 -11.08 -9.68 -7.04
C TYR A 17 -11.52 -11.16 -7.06
N GLU A 18 -11.71 -11.75 -8.25
CA GLU A 18 -12.09 -13.15 -8.42
C GLU A 18 -11.08 -14.11 -7.76
N LEU A 19 -9.79 -13.87 -7.99
CA LEU A 19 -8.71 -14.65 -7.38
C LEU A 19 -8.72 -14.56 -5.86
N ASN A 20 -9.02 -13.36 -5.33
CA ASN A 20 -9.00 -13.07 -3.89
C ASN A 20 -10.21 -13.62 -3.12
N GLN A 21 -11.25 -14.15 -3.80
CA GLN A 21 -12.37 -14.84 -3.15
C GLN A 21 -11.92 -16.11 -2.39
N LYS A 22 -10.78 -16.66 -2.75
CA LYS A 22 -10.24 -17.85 -2.10
C LYS A 22 -9.46 -17.45 -0.85
N ARG A 23 -9.83 -18.00 0.32
CA ARG A 23 -9.15 -17.73 1.62
C ARG A 23 -7.65 -17.99 1.62
N THR A 24 -7.16 -18.79 0.69
CA THR A 24 -5.74 -19.13 0.54
C THR A 24 -5.00 -18.21 -0.42
N ALA A 25 -5.70 -17.28 -1.05
CA ALA A 25 -5.11 -16.23 -1.85
C ALA A 25 -4.67 -15.04 -0.97
N CYS A 26 -3.76 -14.22 -1.49
CA CYS A 26 -3.29 -13.03 -0.82
C CYS A 26 -2.88 -11.99 -1.85
N VAL A 27 -3.46 -10.80 -1.75
CA VAL A 27 -3.01 -9.64 -2.52
C VAL A 27 -1.67 -9.16 -1.94
N LEU A 28 -0.72 -8.90 -2.83
CA LEU A 28 0.60 -8.40 -2.47
C LEU A 28 0.61 -6.86 -2.49
N GLY A 29 1.02 -6.26 -1.39
CA GLY A 29 1.52 -4.90 -1.36
C GLY A 29 3.04 -4.90 -1.47
N GLY A 30 3.72 -4.07 -0.70
CA GLY A 30 5.19 -4.02 -0.67
C GLY A 30 5.89 -5.23 -0.05
N MET A 31 5.16 -6.19 0.45
CA MET A 31 5.63 -7.44 1.08
C MET A 31 6.54 -7.26 2.31
N VAL A 32 6.71 -6.07 2.83
CA VAL A 32 7.71 -5.78 3.87
C VAL A 32 7.46 -6.59 5.15
N TRP A 33 6.20 -6.63 5.59
CA TRP A 33 5.80 -7.45 6.73
C TRP A 33 5.48 -8.90 6.32
N LEU A 34 4.86 -9.09 5.17
CA LEU A 34 4.43 -10.42 4.73
C LEU A 34 5.60 -11.40 4.61
N LYS A 35 6.73 -10.94 4.07
CA LYS A 35 7.93 -11.78 3.88
C LYS A 35 8.58 -12.23 5.19
N MET A 36 8.34 -11.51 6.30
CA MET A 36 8.87 -11.85 7.62
C MET A 36 8.04 -12.92 8.33
N GLY A 37 6.85 -13.22 7.80
CA GLY A 37 5.95 -14.21 8.36
C GLY A 37 6.24 -15.63 7.89
N ASN A 38 5.38 -16.55 8.31
CA ASN A 38 5.47 -17.98 8.00
C ASN A 38 4.21 -18.52 7.28
N ARG A 39 3.46 -17.66 6.62
CA ARG A 39 2.23 -18.03 5.92
C ARG A 39 2.50 -18.93 4.73
N ASN A 40 1.54 -19.83 4.47
CA ASN A 40 1.44 -20.59 3.22
C ASN A 40 0.38 -19.93 2.34
N ILE A 41 0.78 -19.39 1.21
CA ILE A 41 -0.08 -18.69 0.26
C ILE A 41 -0.19 -19.56 -0.99
N MET A 42 -1.41 -19.96 -1.34
CA MET A 42 -1.64 -20.76 -2.55
C MET A 42 -1.57 -19.90 -3.81
N THR A 43 -2.07 -18.68 -3.76
CA THR A 43 -2.02 -17.73 -4.87
C THR A 43 -1.66 -16.34 -4.36
N ALA A 44 -0.50 -15.84 -4.74
CA ALA A 44 -0.11 -14.46 -4.53
C ALA A 44 -0.56 -13.63 -5.73
N ILE A 45 -1.30 -12.54 -5.47
CA ILE A 45 -1.91 -11.68 -6.47
C ILE A 45 -1.14 -10.36 -6.47
N ASP A 46 -0.46 -10.07 -7.57
CA ASP A 46 0.31 -8.85 -7.76
C ASP A 46 -0.50 -7.82 -8.56
N LEU A 47 -0.64 -6.62 -8.01
CA LEU A 47 -1.36 -5.50 -8.63
C LEU A 47 -0.45 -4.50 -9.35
N SER A 48 0.86 -4.74 -9.41
CA SER A 48 1.85 -3.77 -9.91
C SER A 48 1.68 -3.38 -11.38
N GLY A 49 0.87 -4.10 -12.14
CA GLY A 49 0.58 -3.79 -13.55
C GLY A 49 -0.64 -2.90 -13.78
N LEU A 50 -1.38 -2.51 -12.73
CA LEU A 50 -2.69 -1.87 -12.86
C LEU A 50 -2.65 -0.34 -12.73
N GLY A 51 -1.47 0.28 -12.64
CA GLY A 51 -1.35 1.75 -12.50
C GLY A 51 -1.88 2.30 -11.17
N LEU A 52 -1.85 1.49 -10.11
CA LEU A 52 -2.36 1.85 -8.78
C LEU A 52 -1.29 2.44 -7.85
N ASP A 53 -0.18 2.90 -8.40
CA ASP A 53 0.99 3.43 -7.69
C ASP A 53 1.18 4.95 -7.87
N THR A 54 0.11 5.64 -8.24
CA THR A 54 0.12 7.07 -8.53
C THR A 54 -0.62 7.90 -7.48
N ILE A 55 -0.26 9.18 -7.40
CA ILE A 55 -1.01 10.22 -6.68
C ILE A 55 -1.49 11.20 -7.75
N THR A 56 -2.80 11.38 -7.87
CA THR A 56 -3.41 12.29 -8.84
C THR A 56 -4.17 13.37 -8.11
N GLU A 57 -3.92 14.62 -8.45
CA GLU A 57 -4.69 15.77 -7.96
C GLU A 57 -5.86 16.06 -8.90
N THR A 58 -7.02 16.26 -8.33
CA THR A 58 -8.23 16.75 -9.01
C THR A 58 -8.65 18.08 -8.40
N GLU A 59 -9.69 18.72 -8.94
CA GLU A 59 -10.23 19.97 -8.37
C GLU A 59 -10.79 19.77 -6.95
N GLU A 60 -11.20 18.55 -6.60
CA GLU A 60 -11.88 18.26 -5.32
C GLU A 60 -11.05 17.41 -4.36
N ALA A 61 -10.09 16.62 -4.86
CA ALA A 61 -9.38 15.63 -4.04
C ALA A 61 -8.02 15.21 -4.58
N PHE A 62 -7.20 14.65 -3.68
CA PHE A 62 -6.06 13.80 -4.06
C PHE A 62 -6.50 12.35 -4.12
N VAL A 63 -6.33 11.70 -5.27
CA VAL A 63 -6.60 10.28 -5.45
C VAL A 63 -5.28 9.53 -5.33
N ILE A 64 -5.16 8.69 -4.28
CA ILE A 64 -3.94 7.97 -3.96
C ILE A 64 -4.16 6.48 -4.22
N GLY A 65 -3.41 5.93 -5.16
CA GLY A 65 -3.48 4.51 -5.49
C GLY A 65 -2.98 3.62 -4.34
N CYS A 66 -3.58 2.45 -4.17
CA CYS A 66 -3.25 1.55 -3.07
C CYS A 66 -1.82 0.97 -3.14
N MET A 67 -1.20 0.97 -4.31
CA MET A 67 0.18 0.51 -4.53
C MET A 67 1.20 1.65 -4.43
N THR A 68 0.77 2.88 -4.15
CA THR A 68 1.65 4.03 -3.96
C THR A 68 2.65 3.76 -2.83
N PRO A 69 3.97 3.88 -3.08
CA PRO A 69 4.98 3.74 -2.03
C PRO A 69 4.88 4.86 -0.97
N LEU A 70 5.20 4.55 0.28
CA LEU A 70 5.20 5.56 1.34
C LEU A 70 6.17 6.70 1.07
N HIS A 71 7.26 6.44 0.36
CA HIS A 71 8.20 7.49 -0.02
C HIS A 71 7.60 8.49 -1.02
N ALA A 72 6.66 8.06 -1.87
CA ALA A 72 5.93 8.97 -2.74
C ALA A 72 5.05 9.95 -1.94
N LEU A 73 4.39 9.49 -0.86
CA LEU A 73 3.68 10.39 0.06
C LEU A 73 4.62 11.40 0.72
N GLU A 74 5.79 10.95 1.16
CA GLU A 74 6.79 11.79 1.81
C GLU A 74 7.25 12.95 0.92
N THR A 75 7.39 12.70 -0.37
CA THR A 75 8.01 13.63 -1.33
C THR A 75 7.03 14.40 -2.19
N HIS A 76 5.73 14.08 -2.18
CA HIS A 76 4.72 14.75 -2.99
C HIS A 76 4.46 16.17 -2.48
N LYS A 77 4.83 17.17 -3.27
CA LYS A 77 4.85 18.57 -2.84
C LYS A 77 3.45 19.12 -2.55
N GLU A 78 2.54 18.94 -3.49
CA GLU A 78 1.18 19.50 -3.44
C GLU A 78 0.36 18.87 -2.29
N LEU A 79 0.44 17.56 -2.14
CA LEU A 79 -0.21 16.82 -1.04
C LEU A 79 0.33 17.27 0.33
N ASN A 80 1.63 17.47 0.44
CA ASN A 80 2.24 17.92 1.67
C ASN A 80 1.95 19.42 1.96
N ALA A 81 1.84 20.25 0.93
CA ALA A 81 1.38 21.63 1.09
C ALA A 81 -0.07 21.68 1.59
N TYR A 82 -0.96 20.88 1.01
CA TYR A 82 -2.37 20.79 1.41
C TYR A 82 -2.53 20.35 2.87
N THR A 83 -1.73 19.41 3.34
CA THR A 83 -1.81 18.85 4.70
C THR A 83 -0.88 19.54 5.70
N ASN A 84 -0.30 20.69 5.35
CA ASN A 84 0.71 21.40 6.17
C ASN A 84 1.85 20.47 6.63
N GLY A 85 2.27 19.55 5.77
CA GLY A 85 3.35 18.61 6.04
C GLY A 85 2.97 17.40 6.91
N ALA A 86 1.72 17.28 7.34
CA ALA A 86 1.30 16.23 8.26
C ALA A 86 1.52 14.81 7.67
N ILE A 87 1.22 14.61 6.38
CA ILE A 87 1.46 13.33 5.71
C ILE A 87 2.95 13.00 5.69
N ARG A 88 3.80 13.95 5.34
CA ARG A 88 5.26 13.76 5.36
C ARG A 88 5.74 13.37 6.76
N GLU A 89 5.31 14.10 7.78
CA GLU A 89 5.71 13.81 9.16
C GLU A 89 5.27 12.42 9.62
N SER A 90 4.10 11.95 9.20
CA SER A 90 3.59 10.63 9.56
C SER A 90 4.40 9.48 8.96
N VAL A 91 5.08 9.70 7.83
CA VAL A 91 5.78 8.60 7.13
C VAL A 91 7.30 8.68 7.19
N ARG A 92 7.90 9.87 7.29
CA ARG A 92 9.35 10.09 7.14
C ARG A 92 10.23 9.31 8.12
N HIS A 93 9.69 8.96 9.28
CA HIS A 93 10.39 8.22 10.32
C HIS A 93 10.14 6.70 10.28
N ILE A 94 9.32 6.23 9.32
CA ILE A 94 9.08 4.80 9.17
C ILE A 94 10.33 4.13 8.59
N VAL A 95 11.12 3.52 9.46
CA VAL A 95 12.37 2.79 9.17
C VAL A 95 13.34 3.62 8.33
N GLY A 96 13.50 3.33 7.05
CA GLY A 96 14.41 4.01 6.13
C GLY A 96 13.80 4.14 4.72
N VAL A 97 14.48 4.90 3.86
CA VAL A 97 14.01 5.19 2.49
C VAL A 97 13.77 3.89 1.70
N GLN A 98 14.65 2.89 1.81
CA GLN A 98 14.50 1.62 1.12
C GLN A 98 13.21 0.89 1.55
N PHE A 99 12.89 0.94 2.83
CA PHE A 99 11.65 0.39 3.36
C PHE A 99 10.43 1.14 2.81
N ARG A 100 10.46 2.48 2.84
CA ARG A 100 9.37 3.33 2.37
C ARG A 100 9.17 3.27 0.85
N ASN A 101 10.21 2.94 0.08
CA ASN A 101 10.08 2.66 -1.36
C ASN A 101 9.38 1.34 -1.65
N CYS A 102 9.38 0.40 -0.71
CA CYS A 102 8.70 -0.89 -0.85
C CYS A 102 7.32 -0.90 -0.20
N ALA A 103 7.19 -0.35 1.01
CA ALA A 103 5.92 -0.31 1.73
C ALA A 103 4.89 0.54 0.98
N THR A 104 3.66 0.04 0.86
CA THR A 104 2.58 0.70 0.12
C THR A 104 1.51 1.25 1.04
N VAL A 105 0.79 2.27 0.57
CA VAL A 105 -0.35 2.86 1.27
C VAL A 105 -1.41 1.80 1.57
N GLY A 106 -1.85 1.06 0.56
CA GLY A 106 -2.85 0.00 0.72
C GLY A 106 -2.41 -1.09 1.69
N GLY A 107 -1.14 -1.51 1.64
CA GLY A 107 -0.59 -2.48 2.58
C GLY A 107 -0.59 -1.98 4.02
N SER A 108 -0.28 -0.70 4.23
CA SER A 108 -0.26 -0.07 5.55
C SER A 108 -1.67 0.08 6.14
N ILE A 109 -2.66 0.42 5.32
CA ILE A 109 -4.07 0.55 5.73
C ILE A 109 -4.68 -0.83 5.96
N PHE A 110 -4.53 -1.76 5.02
CA PHE A 110 -5.08 -3.10 5.10
C PHE A 110 -4.52 -3.91 6.29
N GLY A 111 -3.25 -3.69 6.61
CA GLY A 111 -2.58 -4.35 7.73
C GLY A 111 -3.22 -4.08 9.09
N ARG A 112 -3.90 -2.94 9.25
CA ARG A 112 -4.61 -2.53 10.47
C ARG A 112 -3.77 -2.65 11.74
N PHE A 113 -2.48 -2.41 11.63
CA PHE A 113 -1.60 -2.42 12.79
C PHE A 113 -1.91 -1.22 13.70
N GLY A 114 -2.06 -1.47 15.00
CA GLY A 114 -2.35 -0.42 15.99
C GLY A 114 -1.26 0.65 16.12
N PHE A 115 -0.08 0.42 15.55
CA PHE A 115 1.04 1.36 15.50
C PHE A 115 1.20 2.02 14.11
N SER A 116 0.24 1.87 13.18
CA SER A 116 0.36 2.42 11.83
C SER A 116 0.12 3.92 11.81
N ASP A 117 1.19 4.70 11.69
CA ASP A 117 1.11 6.15 11.52
C ASP A 117 0.36 6.52 10.24
N VAL A 118 0.51 5.72 9.18
CA VAL A 118 -0.20 5.89 7.91
C VAL A 118 -1.71 5.77 8.13
N LEU A 119 -2.17 4.68 8.75
CA LEU A 119 -3.60 4.47 9.02
C LEU A 119 -4.17 5.59 9.90
N THR A 120 -3.44 5.96 10.96
CA THR A 120 -3.84 7.04 11.87
C THR A 120 -4.01 8.37 11.13
N MET A 121 -3.07 8.70 10.24
CA MET A 121 -3.13 9.94 9.46
C MET A 121 -4.33 9.95 8.51
N PHE A 122 -4.56 8.88 7.76
CA PHE A 122 -5.69 8.80 6.84
C PHE A 122 -7.04 8.85 7.58
N LEU A 123 -7.15 8.22 8.75
CA LEU A 123 -8.35 8.36 9.61
C LEU A 123 -8.55 9.79 10.09
N ALA A 124 -7.48 10.50 10.45
CA ALA A 124 -7.56 11.90 10.89
C ALA A 124 -7.96 12.85 9.76
N LEU A 125 -7.66 12.52 8.52
CA LEU A 125 -8.05 13.28 7.33
C LEU A 125 -9.45 12.91 6.80
N ASP A 126 -10.14 12.00 7.46
CA ASP A 126 -11.46 11.50 7.06
C ASP A 126 -11.48 10.96 5.60
N THR A 127 -10.51 10.08 5.29
CA THR A 127 -10.20 9.58 3.94
C THR A 127 -10.87 8.23 3.70
#